data_a7b7dd6ed7c812c87c124123bbbe2abb
#
_entry.id   a7b7dd6ed7c812c87c124123bbbe2abb
#
_cell.length_a   1.000
_cell.length_b   1.000
_cell.length_c   1.000
_cell.angle_alpha   90.00
_cell.angle_beta   90.00
_cell.angle_gamma   90.00
#
_symmetry.space_group_name_H-M   'P 1'
#
loop_
_entity.id
_entity.type
_entity.pdbx_description
1 polymer ?
#
loop_
_entity_poly.entity_id
_entity_poly.type
_entity_poly.pdbx_seq_one_letter_code
_entity_poly.pdbx_strand_id
1 'polypeptide(L)'
;MKIPNLGIRHRMLLLGILPAAIIFTVIHITNSESVENALLELAEEILRERTAVIATEIDRGTLQAVTASRTMAMAAEHGLFGEREESMALAKSVLEGNPQFTAAYFGYEPNADGQDSQANDAIPKEALGENGRFLPYYFRELSDDTKISLEPLVGLEKLYYEGCKNRAENPAETNKAMVTE
;
A
#
# COMPACT_ATOMS: atom_id res chain seq x y z
N MET A 1 -4.76 65.73 -35.79
CA MET A 1 -5.63 65.16 -34.79
C MET A 1 -5.92 66.23 -33.73
N LYS A 2 -7.12 66.86 -33.77
CA LYS A 2 -7.44 67.96 -32.82
C LYS A 2 -7.82 67.29 -31.48
N ILE A 3 -6.99 67.55 -30.46
CA ILE A 3 -7.29 67.12 -29.08
C ILE A 3 -8.49 67.97 -28.61
N PRO A 4 -9.60 67.33 -28.20
CA PRO A 4 -10.76 68.07 -27.71
C PRO A 4 -10.38 68.89 -26.48
N ASN A 5 -10.90 70.14 -26.37
CA ASN A 5 -10.68 71.04 -25.27
C ASN A 5 -11.38 70.47 -24.00
N LEU A 6 -10.75 69.51 -23.35
CA LEU A 6 -11.19 69.02 -22.07
C LEU A 6 -10.93 70.09 -20.98
N GLY A 7 -11.95 70.42 -20.21
CA GLY A 7 -11.82 71.37 -19.07
C GLY A 7 -10.75 70.89 -18.06
N ILE A 8 -10.20 71.81 -17.34
CA ILE A 8 -9.08 71.62 -16.39
C ILE A 8 -9.34 70.41 -15.42
N ARG A 9 -10.56 70.21 -15.02
CA ARG A 9 -10.96 69.07 -14.17
C ARG A 9 -10.67 67.71 -14.85
N HIS A 10 -11.01 67.57 -16.09
CA HIS A 10 -10.80 66.31 -16.82
C HIS A 10 -9.32 66.05 -17.14
N ARG A 11 -8.54 67.11 -17.32
CA ARG A 11 -7.09 67.00 -17.51
C ARG A 11 -6.38 66.55 -16.25
N MET A 12 -6.80 67.07 -15.06
CA MET A 12 -6.24 66.64 -13.78
C MET A 12 -6.63 65.19 -13.44
N LEU A 13 -7.86 64.79 -13.73
CA LEU A 13 -8.31 63.38 -13.57
C LEU A 13 -7.52 62.43 -14.46
N LEU A 14 -7.30 62.75 -15.74
CA LEU A 14 -6.53 61.92 -16.64
C LEU A 14 -5.04 61.84 -16.27
N LEU A 15 -4.43 62.94 -15.84
CA LEU A 15 -3.03 62.97 -15.43
C LEU A 15 -2.73 62.30 -14.10
N GLY A 16 -3.72 62.24 -13.20
CA GLY A 16 -3.55 61.62 -11.87
C GLY A 16 -4.07 60.16 -11.80
N ILE A 17 -5.27 59.89 -12.29
CA ILE A 17 -5.92 58.60 -12.15
C ILE A 17 -5.36 57.54 -13.14
N LEU A 18 -5.05 57.98 -14.35
CA LEU A 18 -4.61 57.04 -15.43
C LEU A 18 -3.24 56.38 -15.11
N PRO A 19 -2.21 57.15 -14.69
CA PRO A 19 -0.94 56.55 -14.26
C PRO A 19 -1.10 55.70 -13.01
N ALA A 20 -1.92 56.11 -12.05
CA ALA A 20 -2.17 55.34 -10.84
C ALA A 20 -2.87 54.04 -11.14
N ALA A 21 -3.86 54.02 -12.02
CA ALA A 21 -4.54 52.82 -12.47
C ALA A 21 -3.60 51.85 -13.20
N ILE A 22 -2.70 52.37 -14.08
CA ILE A 22 -1.71 51.56 -14.75
C ILE A 22 -0.74 50.89 -13.75
N ILE A 23 -0.21 51.67 -12.81
CA ILE A 23 0.72 51.18 -11.79
C ILE A 23 0.02 50.11 -10.91
N PHE A 24 -1.21 50.36 -10.51
CA PHE A 24 -1.99 49.41 -9.70
C PHE A 24 -2.25 48.12 -10.46
N THR A 25 -2.58 48.20 -11.75
CA THR A 25 -2.80 47.03 -12.61
C THR A 25 -1.52 46.21 -12.76
N VAL A 26 -0.37 46.86 -13.02
CA VAL A 26 0.92 46.17 -13.11
C VAL A 26 1.30 45.50 -11.84
N ILE A 27 1.15 46.17 -10.66
CA ILE A 27 1.42 45.56 -9.37
C ILE A 27 0.50 44.39 -9.10
N HIS A 28 -0.76 44.49 -9.47
CA HIS A 28 -1.72 43.40 -9.25
C HIS A 28 -1.37 42.15 -10.08
N ILE A 29 -1.04 42.34 -11.36
CA ILE A 29 -0.64 41.23 -12.25
C ILE A 29 0.64 40.58 -11.75
N THR A 30 1.69 41.34 -11.46
CA THR A 30 2.97 40.79 -10.97
C THR A 30 2.88 40.08 -9.62
N ASN A 31 2.08 40.63 -8.69
CA ASN A 31 1.84 39.97 -7.41
C ASN A 31 1.01 38.67 -7.58
N SER A 32 0.02 38.67 -8.47
CA SER A 32 -0.80 37.49 -8.72
C SER A 32 0.04 36.32 -9.26
N GLU A 33 0.89 36.58 -10.27
CA GLU A 33 1.80 35.58 -10.82
C GLU A 33 2.83 35.08 -9.79
N SER A 34 3.36 35.98 -8.97
CA SER A 34 4.34 35.59 -7.93
C SER A 34 3.70 34.72 -6.85
N VAL A 35 2.46 35.03 -6.43
CA VAL A 35 1.72 34.24 -5.45
C VAL A 35 1.34 32.86 -6.01
N GLU A 36 0.89 32.82 -7.27
CA GLU A 36 0.55 31.55 -7.93
C GLU A 36 1.77 30.63 -8.03
N ASN A 37 2.91 31.15 -8.49
CA ASN A 37 4.15 30.39 -8.57
C ASN A 37 4.64 29.90 -7.20
N ALA A 38 4.57 30.74 -6.17
CA ALA A 38 4.94 30.36 -4.81
C ALA A 38 4.00 29.27 -4.22
N LEU A 39 2.71 29.33 -4.54
CA LEU A 39 1.75 28.30 -4.13
C LEU A 39 1.99 26.97 -4.85
N LEU A 40 2.32 27.01 -6.14
CA LEU A 40 2.65 25.81 -6.89
C LEU A 40 3.93 25.15 -6.38
N GLU A 41 4.98 25.94 -6.12
CA GLU A 41 6.24 25.44 -5.55
C GLU A 41 6.03 24.81 -4.16
N LEU A 42 5.27 25.47 -3.29
CA LEU A 42 4.91 24.92 -1.98
C LEU A 42 4.08 23.64 -2.09
N ALA A 43 3.13 23.60 -3.02
CA ALA A 43 2.32 22.39 -3.26
C ALA A 43 3.18 21.22 -3.73
N GLU A 44 4.12 21.46 -4.65
CA GLU A 44 5.06 20.44 -5.11
C GLU A 44 5.96 19.94 -3.99
N GLU A 45 6.48 20.82 -3.15
CA GLU A 45 7.31 20.46 -2.00
C GLU A 45 6.54 19.58 -1.00
N ILE A 46 5.32 19.99 -0.64
CA ILE A 46 4.44 19.19 0.24
C ILE A 46 4.12 17.83 -0.37
N LEU A 47 3.84 17.77 -1.67
CA LEU A 47 3.58 16.50 -2.35
C LEU A 47 4.80 15.58 -2.36
N ARG A 48 5.99 16.11 -2.63
CA ARG A 48 7.25 15.35 -2.57
C ARG A 48 7.53 14.81 -1.19
N GLU A 49 7.39 15.65 -0.16
CA GLU A 49 7.60 15.23 1.23
C GLU A 49 6.61 14.13 1.64
N ARG A 50 5.32 14.31 1.36
CA ARG A 50 4.29 13.31 1.65
C ARG A 50 4.53 12.00 0.91
N THR A 51 4.92 12.07 -0.36
CA THR A 51 5.23 10.89 -1.16
C THR A 51 6.42 10.13 -0.58
N ALA A 52 7.47 10.82 -0.17
CA ALA A 52 8.64 10.21 0.46
C ALA A 52 8.30 9.51 1.80
N VAL A 53 7.44 10.12 2.60
CA VAL A 53 6.96 9.53 3.86
C VAL A 53 6.16 8.25 3.58
N ILE A 54 5.20 8.30 2.65
CA ILE A 54 4.39 7.14 2.26
C ILE A 54 5.27 6.02 1.70
N ALA A 55 6.22 6.34 0.83
CA ALA A 55 7.16 5.35 0.29
C ALA A 55 7.96 4.66 1.41
N THR A 56 8.47 5.42 2.38
CA THR A 56 9.20 4.88 3.53
C THR A 56 8.31 3.97 4.40
N GLU A 57 7.04 4.32 4.56
CA GLU A 57 6.08 3.52 5.33
C GLU A 57 5.75 2.20 4.63
N ILE A 58 5.56 2.23 3.30
CA ILE A 58 5.38 1.03 2.47
C ILE A 58 6.62 0.12 2.54
N ASP A 59 7.82 0.66 2.39
CA ASP A 59 9.06 -0.11 2.47
C ASP A 59 9.22 -0.77 3.85
N ARG A 60 8.90 -0.05 4.91
CA ARG A 60 8.92 -0.58 6.27
C ARG A 60 7.91 -1.70 6.45
N GLY A 61 6.67 -1.52 5.99
CA GLY A 61 5.63 -2.55 6.03
C GLY A 61 6.02 -3.81 5.26
N THR A 62 6.59 -3.63 4.07
CA THR A 62 7.09 -4.72 3.24
C THR A 62 8.23 -5.48 3.94
N LEU A 63 9.18 -4.79 4.53
CA LEU A 63 10.28 -5.43 5.26
C LEU A 63 9.78 -6.24 6.46
N GLN A 64 8.79 -5.72 7.19
CA GLN A 64 8.16 -6.44 8.29
C GLN A 64 7.46 -7.71 7.82
N ALA A 65 6.69 -7.64 6.71
CA ALA A 65 6.01 -8.80 6.13
C ALA A 65 7.00 -9.87 5.67
N VAL A 66 8.06 -9.46 4.97
CA VAL A 66 9.14 -10.38 4.54
C VAL A 66 9.81 -11.04 5.73
N THR A 67 10.09 -10.28 6.80
CA THR A 67 10.72 -10.83 8.01
C THR A 67 9.82 -11.82 8.71
N ALA A 68 8.53 -11.51 8.87
CA ALA A 68 7.55 -12.41 9.47
C ALA A 68 7.39 -13.70 8.65
N SER A 69 7.22 -13.59 7.33
CA SER A 69 7.12 -14.75 6.44
C SER A 69 8.37 -15.63 6.48
N ARG A 70 9.56 -15.03 6.53
CA ARG A 70 10.82 -15.76 6.67
C ARG A 70 10.91 -16.49 8.00
N THR A 71 10.45 -15.87 9.08
CA THR A 71 10.41 -16.50 10.40
C THR A 71 9.46 -17.70 10.41
N MET A 72 8.28 -17.57 9.79
CA MET A 72 7.32 -18.68 9.63
C MET A 72 7.92 -19.83 8.80
N ALA A 73 8.60 -19.53 7.70
CA ALA A 73 9.28 -20.52 6.87
C ALA A 73 10.39 -21.25 7.64
N MET A 74 11.22 -20.50 8.38
CA MET A 74 12.26 -21.09 9.23
C MET A 74 11.68 -21.99 10.33
N ALA A 75 10.56 -21.63 10.94
CA ALA A 75 9.89 -22.46 11.91
C ALA A 75 9.42 -23.79 11.27
N ALA A 76 8.87 -23.73 10.03
CA ALA A 76 8.51 -24.92 9.27
C ALA A 76 9.74 -25.81 9.00
N GLU A 77 10.87 -25.24 8.57
CA GLU A 77 12.11 -26.00 8.34
C GLU A 77 12.68 -26.65 9.60
N HIS A 78 12.39 -26.09 10.78
CA HIS A 78 12.92 -26.54 12.07
C HIS A 78 11.93 -27.36 12.90
N GLY A 79 10.97 -27.99 12.27
CA GLY A 79 10.12 -29.00 12.90
C GLY A 79 8.64 -28.63 13.02
N LEU A 80 8.23 -27.43 12.59
CA LEU A 80 6.81 -27.07 12.56
C LEU A 80 6.08 -27.68 11.34
N PHE A 81 6.82 -28.09 10.29
CA PHE A 81 6.21 -28.70 9.12
C PHE A 81 5.54 -30.03 9.49
N GLY A 82 4.24 -30.15 9.15
CA GLY A 82 3.41 -31.29 9.53
C GLY A 82 2.67 -31.14 10.85
N GLU A 83 3.09 -30.23 11.71
CA GLU A 83 2.39 -29.87 12.97
C GLU A 83 1.32 -28.83 12.63
N ARG A 84 0.14 -29.29 12.16
CA ARG A 84 -0.90 -28.44 11.59
C ARG A 84 -1.51 -27.47 12.60
N GLU A 85 -1.76 -27.92 13.84
CA GLU A 85 -2.31 -27.07 14.91
C GLU A 85 -1.35 -25.94 15.29
N GLU A 86 -0.09 -26.27 15.48
CA GLU A 86 0.97 -25.31 15.82
C GLU A 86 1.24 -24.33 14.66
N SER A 87 1.16 -24.81 13.42
CA SER A 87 1.26 -23.96 12.22
C SER A 87 0.12 -22.94 12.16
N MET A 88 -1.12 -23.37 12.47
CA MET A 88 -2.27 -22.48 12.57
C MET A 88 -2.10 -21.47 13.70
N ALA A 89 -1.67 -21.93 14.88
CA ALA A 89 -1.42 -21.06 16.03
C ALA A 89 -0.35 -20.00 15.71
N LEU A 90 0.73 -20.38 15.03
CA LEU A 90 1.77 -19.45 14.59
C LEU A 90 1.22 -18.41 13.58
N ALA A 91 0.50 -18.84 12.55
CA ALA A 91 -0.06 -17.93 11.55
C ALA A 91 -1.01 -16.91 12.20
N LYS A 92 -1.88 -17.37 13.09
CA LYS A 92 -2.79 -16.52 13.85
C LYS A 92 -2.03 -15.52 14.74
N SER A 93 -1.02 -15.99 15.49
CA SER A 93 -0.21 -15.13 16.37
C SER A 93 0.57 -14.09 15.60
N VAL A 94 1.11 -14.42 14.41
CA VAL A 94 1.77 -13.48 13.54
C VAL A 94 0.80 -12.37 13.08
N LEU A 95 -0.42 -12.72 12.72
CA LEU A 95 -1.43 -11.73 12.34
C LEU A 95 -1.87 -10.87 13.53
N GLU A 96 -2.10 -11.46 14.70
CA GLU A 96 -2.46 -10.73 15.92
C GLU A 96 -1.37 -9.76 16.36
N GLY A 97 -0.11 -10.18 16.30
CA GLY A 97 1.04 -9.38 16.69
C GLY A 97 1.43 -8.26 15.71
N ASN A 98 0.83 -8.24 14.50
CA ASN A 98 1.14 -7.27 13.45
C ASN A 98 -0.15 -6.62 12.91
N PRO A 99 -0.67 -5.56 13.56
CA PRO A 99 -1.93 -4.93 13.16
C PRO A 99 -1.97 -4.41 11.72
N GLN A 100 -0.81 -4.12 11.14
CA GLN A 100 -0.65 -3.65 9.75
C GLN A 100 -0.80 -4.77 8.72
N PHE A 101 -0.79 -6.05 9.13
CA PHE A 101 -0.98 -7.17 8.20
C PHE A 101 -2.47 -7.44 8.00
N THR A 102 -2.84 -7.67 6.75
CA THR A 102 -4.20 -8.02 6.37
C THR A 102 -4.48 -9.52 6.52
N ALA A 103 -3.45 -10.34 6.35
CA ALA A 103 -3.56 -11.80 6.45
C ALA A 103 -2.21 -12.45 6.80
N ALA A 104 -2.29 -13.69 7.32
CA ALA A 104 -1.16 -14.61 7.49
C ALA A 104 -1.63 -16.04 7.21
N TYR A 105 -0.82 -16.84 6.53
CA TYR A 105 -1.24 -18.15 6.07
C TYR A 105 -0.08 -19.12 5.88
N PHE A 106 -0.43 -20.42 5.83
CA PHE A 106 0.39 -21.47 5.28
C PHE A 106 -0.31 -22.08 4.06
N GLY A 107 0.45 -22.43 3.03
CA GLY A 107 -0.06 -23.12 1.85
C GLY A 107 0.77 -24.36 1.56
N TYR A 108 0.30 -25.52 2.01
CA TYR A 108 0.99 -26.77 1.74
C TYR A 108 0.69 -27.27 0.33
N GLU A 109 1.65 -27.93 -0.29
CA GLU A 109 1.40 -28.70 -1.52
C GLU A 109 0.50 -29.92 -1.19
N PRO A 110 -0.22 -30.47 -2.18
CA PRO A 110 -1.08 -31.61 -1.95
C PRO A 110 -0.33 -32.74 -1.27
N ASN A 111 -0.85 -33.19 -0.14
CA ASN A 111 -0.31 -34.28 0.67
C ASN A 111 1.17 -34.13 1.08
N ALA A 112 1.66 -32.90 1.17
CA ALA A 112 3.08 -32.63 1.47
C ALA A 112 3.54 -33.17 2.83
N ASP A 113 2.66 -33.17 3.82
CA ASP A 113 2.89 -33.71 5.17
C ASP A 113 2.31 -35.13 5.37
N GLY A 114 1.71 -35.71 4.30
CA GLY A 114 1.12 -37.04 4.34
C GLY A 114 -0.21 -37.15 5.08
N GLN A 115 -0.84 -36.03 5.47
CA GLN A 115 -2.00 -36.03 6.35
C GLN A 115 -3.33 -35.63 5.67
N ASP A 116 -3.34 -35.32 4.37
CA ASP A 116 -4.54 -34.80 3.69
C ASP A 116 -5.74 -35.77 3.73
N SER A 117 -5.48 -37.07 3.68
CA SER A 117 -6.52 -38.11 3.76
C SER A 117 -6.86 -38.54 5.18
N GLN A 118 -6.20 -37.98 6.19
CA GLN A 118 -6.43 -38.33 7.60
C GLN A 118 -7.52 -37.45 8.19
N ALA A 119 -8.52 -38.07 8.80
CA ALA A 119 -9.49 -37.35 9.62
C ALA A 119 -8.80 -36.85 10.88
N ASN A 120 -8.70 -35.53 11.02
CA ASN A 120 -8.19 -34.91 12.26
C ASN A 120 -9.21 -33.88 12.73
N ASP A 121 -9.95 -34.23 13.78
CA ASP A 121 -10.99 -33.38 14.35
C ASP A 121 -10.42 -32.08 15.02
N ALA A 122 -9.11 -32.03 15.26
CA ALA A 122 -8.44 -30.86 15.79
C ALA A 122 -8.23 -29.76 14.74
N ILE A 123 -8.25 -30.12 13.44
CA ILE A 123 -8.09 -29.16 12.35
C ILE A 123 -9.46 -28.74 11.83
N PRO A 124 -9.85 -27.45 11.95
CA PRO A 124 -11.12 -26.96 11.47
C PRO A 124 -11.18 -27.08 9.92
N LYS A 125 -12.38 -27.35 9.41
CA LYS A 125 -12.62 -27.51 7.97
C LYS A 125 -12.27 -26.23 7.19
N GLU A 126 -12.38 -25.10 7.85
CA GLU A 126 -12.02 -23.78 7.34
C GLU A 126 -10.52 -23.62 7.09
N ALA A 127 -9.69 -24.53 7.60
CA ALA A 127 -8.24 -24.56 7.30
C ALA A 127 -7.86 -25.53 6.18
N LEU A 128 -8.86 -26.26 5.64
CA LEU A 128 -8.65 -27.35 4.70
C LEU A 128 -9.25 -26.99 3.33
N GLY A 129 -8.46 -27.13 2.30
CA GLY A 129 -8.91 -27.08 0.91
C GLY A 129 -9.45 -28.43 0.42
N GLU A 130 -9.52 -28.59 -0.89
CA GLU A 130 -9.95 -29.83 -1.52
C GLU A 130 -9.08 -31.03 -1.06
N ASN A 131 -9.75 -32.16 -0.84
CA ASN A 131 -9.11 -33.42 -0.42
C ASN A 131 -8.32 -33.33 0.90
N GLY A 132 -8.65 -32.40 1.78
CA GLY A 132 -7.99 -32.24 3.07
C GLY A 132 -6.63 -31.54 3.03
N ARG A 133 -6.28 -30.93 1.90
CA ARG A 133 -5.05 -30.14 1.74
C ARG A 133 -5.00 -29.01 2.77
N PHE A 134 -3.87 -28.87 3.46
CA PHE A 134 -3.71 -27.89 4.52
C PHE A 134 -3.42 -26.49 3.98
N LEU A 135 -4.40 -25.58 4.09
CA LEU A 135 -4.41 -24.24 3.51
C LEU A 135 -4.99 -23.18 4.46
N PRO A 136 -4.56 -23.11 5.74
CA PRO A 136 -5.10 -22.14 6.68
C PRO A 136 -4.76 -20.70 6.26
N TYR A 137 -5.78 -19.89 5.99
CA TYR A 137 -5.69 -18.49 5.66
C TYR A 137 -6.43 -17.66 6.71
N TYR A 138 -5.69 -17.03 7.62
CA TYR A 138 -6.23 -16.08 8.57
C TYR A 138 -6.21 -14.68 7.98
N PHE A 139 -7.32 -13.96 8.08
CA PHE A 139 -7.42 -12.61 7.55
C PHE A 139 -8.26 -11.70 8.47
N ARG A 140 -8.01 -10.38 8.37
CA ARG A 140 -8.82 -9.36 9.03
C ARG A 140 -10.02 -9.05 8.17
N GLU A 141 -11.20 -8.97 8.78
CA GLU A 141 -12.42 -8.61 8.04
C GLU A 141 -12.40 -7.13 7.67
N LEU A 142 -12.77 -6.81 6.43
CA LEU A 142 -12.84 -5.42 5.94
C LEU A 142 -13.86 -4.55 6.70
N SER A 143 -14.87 -5.16 7.31
CA SER A 143 -15.90 -4.49 8.09
C SER A 143 -15.49 -4.20 9.53
N ASP A 144 -14.53 -4.98 10.06
CA ASP A 144 -14.03 -4.90 11.43
C ASP A 144 -12.62 -5.51 11.47
N ASP A 145 -11.61 -4.67 11.44
CA ASP A 145 -10.19 -5.05 11.41
C ASP A 145 -9.70 -5.73 12.70
N THR A 146 -10.50 -5.66 13.77
CA THR A 146 -10.23 -6.39 15.02
C THR A 146 -10.61 -7.85 14.92
N LYS A 147 -11.49 -8.21 13.98
CA LYS A 147 -11.99 -9.57 13.81
C LYS A 147 -11.12 -10.33 12.82
N ILE A 148 -10.56 -11.44 13.29
CA ILE A 148 -9.78 -12.39 12.49
C ILE A 148 -10.67 -13.59 12.15
N SER A 149 -10.78 -13.88 10.86
CA SER A 149 -11.50 -15.03 10.33
C SER A 149 -10.53 -16.03 9.69
N LEU A 150 -10.96 -17.27 9.55
CA LEU A 150 -10.21 -18.37 8.95
C LEU A 150 -11.00 -18.91 7.76
N GLU A 151 -10.33 -19.05 6.62
CA GLU A 151 -10.86 -19.69 5.42
C GLU A 151 -9.73 -20.46 4.72
N PRO A 152 -10.03 -21.42 3.83
CA PRO A 152 -9.00 -22.05 3.03
C PRO A 152 -8.36 -21.05 2.04
N LEU A 153 -7.05 -21.06 1.92
CA LEU A 153 -6.35 -20.24 0.92
C LEU A 153 -6.82 -20.59 -0.49
N VAL A 154 -7.27 -19.59 -1.24
CA VAL A 154 -7.76 -19.72 -2.63
C VAL A 154 -6.83 -19.03 -3.62
N GLY A 155 -7.02 -19.26 -4.92
CA GLY A 155 -6.22 -18.61 -5.97
C GLY A 155 -4.77 -19.11 -6.01
N LEU A 156 -4.58 -20.39 -5.80
CA LEU A 156 -3.26 -21.05 -5.79
C LEU A 156 -2.56 -21.01 -7.15
N GLU A 157 -3.29 -20.70 -8.21
CA GLU A 157 -2.77 -20.46 -9.56
C GLU A 157 -2.17 -19.05 -9.73
N LYS A 158 -2.29 -18.20 -8.71
CA LYS A 158 -1.82 -16.82 -8.77
C LYS A 158 -0.36 -16.69 -8.36
N LEU A 159 0.22 -15.58 -8.77
CA LEU A 159 1.62 -15.26 -8.59
C LEU A 159 2.13 -15.34 -7.14
N TYR A 160 1.33 -14.94 -6.17
CA TYR A 160 1.73 -15.00 -4.76
C TYR A 160 2.01 -16.42 -4.25
N TYR A 161 1.36 -17.44 -4.82
CA TYR A 161 1.61 -18.84 -4.50
C TYR A 161 2.66 -19.43 -5.43
N GLU A 162 2.44 -19.36 -6.75
CA GLU A 162 3.37 -19.91 -7.75
C GLU A 162 4.74 -19.22 -7.71
N GLY A 163 4.79 -17.92 -7.42
CA GLY A 163 6.02 -17.21 -7.25
C GLY A 163 6.85 -17.70 -6.06
N CYS A 164 6.22 -18.04 -4.95
CA CYS A 164 6.90 -18.63 -3.79
C CYS A 164 7.41 -20.03 -4.10
N LYS A 165 6.58 -20.86 -4.75
CA LYS A 165 6.90 -22.22 -5.16
C LYS A 165 8.10 -22.27 -6.10
N ASN A 166 8.11 -21.42 -7.11
CA ASN A 166 9.13 -21.40 -8.17
C ASN A 166 10.37 -20.57 -7.82
N ARG A 167 10.43 -19.99 -6.62
CA ARG A 167 11.55 -19.14 -6.20
C ARG A 167 12.90 -19.83 -6.25
N ALA A 168 12.96 -21.13 -5.94
CA ALA A 168 14.19 -21.90 -5.98
C ALA A 168 14.67 -22.12 -7.43
N GLU A 169 13.74 -22.16 -8.39
CA GLU A 169 14.03 -22.44 -9.81
C GLU A 169 14.43 -21.14 -10.54
N ASN A 170 13.86 -19.99 -10.17
CA ASN A 170 14.16 -18.72 -10.83
C ASN A 170 14.12 -17.50 -9.87
N PRO A 171 15.13 -17.35 -9.00
CA PRO A 171 15.14 -16.31 -7.97
C PRO A 171 15.13 -14.87 -8.53
N ALA A 172 15.63 -14.67 -9.76
CA ALA A 172 15.67 -13.34 -10.38
C ALA A 172 14.30 -12.88 -10.90
N GLU A 173 13.46 -13.79 -11.39
CA GLU A 173 12.10 -13.49 -11.85
C GLU A 173 11.14 -13.33 -10.67
N THR A 174 11.29 -14.14 -9.64
CA THR A 174 10.45 -14.08 -8.44
C THR A 174 10.56 -12.73 -7.73
N ASN A 175 11.75 -12.15 -7.68
CA ASN A 175 11.94 -10.82 -7.08
C ASN A 175 11.29 -9.68 -7.89
N LYS A 176 11.07 -9.85 -9.20
CA LYS A 176 10.34 -8.88 -10.03
C LYS A 176 8.83 -9.00 -9.89
N ALA A 177 8.36 -10.19 -9.58
CA ALA A 177 6.93 -10.51 -9.56
C ALA A 177 6.21 -10.10 -8.27
N MET A 178 6.92 -9.89 -7.18
CA MET A 178 6.33 -9.46 -5.90
C MET A 178 5.98 -7.96 -5.84
N VAL A 179 6.13 -7.21 -6.92
CA VAL A 179 5.88 -5.76 -7.01
C VAL A 179 4.76 -5.44 -8.00
N THR A 180 3.89 -6.33 -8.33
CA THR A 180 2.75 -6.02 -9.20
C THR A 180 1.45 -5.97 -8.43
N GLU A 181 0.92 -4.75 -8.34
CA GLU A 181 -0.47 -4.30 -8.12
C GLU A 181 -1.19 -4.74 -6.85
#